data_ab0eed68a0920197a70929e24c80cf42
#
_entry.id   ab0eed68a0920197a70929e24c80cf42
#
_cell.length_a   1.000
_cell.length_b   1.000
_cell.length_c   1.000
_cell.angle_alpha   90.00
_cell.angle_beta   90.00
_cell.angle_gamma   90.00
#
_symmetry.space_group_name_H-M   'P 1'
#
loop_
_entity.id
_entity.type
_entity.pdbx_description
1 polymer ?
#
loop_
_entity_poly.entity_id
_entity_poly.type
_entity_poly.pdbx_seq_one_letter_code
_entity_poly.pdbx_strand_id
1 'polypeptide(L)'
;GLEYLTVYAFSTENWKRPADEVASIMSLLERYLHEAIETMARDKVKMAFFGDLSPLPPHLQALCRETEEISKGYDGCQVNICLNYGGRDELVRAAKAFALDCVEGRADPGHLTEEAFGGYLYSAGVPDPDLIIRPSGEIRTSNFLVWQSAYAEYYFTSVLWPNFTKEELLKALAAYQHRSRRYGGV
;
A
#
# COMPACT_ATOMS: atom_id res chain seq x y z
N GLY A 1 -8.24 -14.99 -9.45
CA GLY A 1 -6.86 -14.56 -9.37
C GLY A 1 -6.70 -13.49 -8.29
N LEU A 2 -5.51 -13.00 -8.06
CA LEU A 2 -5.24 -11.88 -7.18
C LEU A 2 -5.64 -10.58 -7.92
N GLU A 3 -6.53 -9.78 -7.33
CA GLU A 3 -6.99 -8.52 -7.93
C GLU A 3 -6.12 -7.34 -7.47
N TYR A 4 -5.75 -7.33 -6.20
CA TYR A 4 -4.94 -6.26 -5.60
C TYR A 4 -3.79 -6.86 -4.80
N LEU A 5 -2.62 -6.24 -4.91
CA LEU A 5 -1.45 -6.53 -4.09
C LEU A 5 -0.87 -5.21 -3.57
N THR A 6 -0.83 -5.03 -2.25
CA THR A 6 -0.20 -3.86 -1.65
C THR A 6 1.08 -4.25 -0.95
N VAL A 7 2.19 -3.59 -1.28
CA VAL A 7 3.52 -3.86 -0.72
C VAL A 7 4.09 -2.64 0.01
N TYR A 8 4.75 -2.88 1.16
CA TYR A 8 5.37 -1.84 1.95
C TYR A 8 6.83 -1.69 1.55
N ALA A 9 7.14 -0.74 0.68
CA ALA A 9 8.48 -0.54 0.17
C ALA A 9 9.32 0.43 1.01
N PHE A 10 8.73 1.56 1.48
CA PHE A 10 9.42 2.56 2.29
C PHE A 10 8.46 3.29 3.22
N SER A 11 8.73 3.23 4.54
CA SER A 11 7.90 3.90 5.54
C SER A 11 8.39 5.31 5.85
N THR A 12 7.51 6.14 6.43
CA THR A 12 7.88 7.47 6.94
C THR A 12 8.98 7.39 8.01
N GLU A 13 9.05 6.31 8.76
CA GLU A 13 10.08 6.08 9.77
C GLU A 13 11.45 5.75 9.18
N ASN A 14 11.51 5.25 7.94
CA ASN A 14 12.77 4.85 7.29
C ASN A 14 13.69 6.04 6.97
N TRP A 15 13.19 7.27 6.93
CA TRP A 15 14.02 8.46 6.80
C TRP A 15 15.02 8.65 7.95
N LYS A 16 14.79 7.99 9.10
CA LYS A 16 15.69 8.01 10.26
C LYS A 16 16.89 7.08 10.12
N ARG A 17 16.95 6.27 9.06
CA ARG A 17 18.08 5.40 8.77
C ARG A 17 19.28 6.20 8.28
N PRO A 18 20.50 5.62 8.32
CA PRO A 18 21.68 6.25 7.73
C PRO A 18 21.43 6.69 6.27
N ALA A 19 21.98 7.84 5.89
CA ALA A 19 21.71 8.46 4.59
C ALA A 19 22.14 7.56 3.39
N ASP A 20 23.23 6.82 3.55
CA ASP A 20 23.73 5.85 2.56
C ASP A 20 22.77 4.66 2.38
N GLU A 21 22.13 4.19 3.47
CA GLU A 21 21.10 3.17 3.39
C GLU A 21 19.86 3.69 2.66
N VAL A 22 19.39 4.90 3.01
CA VAL A 22 18.26 5.54 2.33
C VAL A 22 18.56 5.72 0.84
N ALA A 23 19.75 6.21 0.48
CA ALA A 23 20.16 6.37 -0.92
C ALA A 23 20.17 5.03 -1.67
N SER A 24 20.65 3.96 -1.03
CA SER A 24 20.66 2.61 -1.60
C SER A 24 19.24 2.10 -1.86
N ILE A 25 18.31 2.33 -0.94
CA ILE A 25 16.90 1.95 -1.12
C ILE A 25 16.27 2.73 -2.28
N MET A 26 16.55 4.04 -2.40
CA MET A 26 16.02 4.85 -3.51
C MET A 26 16.57 4.39 -4.86
N SER A 27 17.85 4.06 -4.96
CA SER A 27 18.45 3.51 -6.18
C SER A 27 17.87 2.14 -6.55
N LEU A 28 17.58 1.32 -5.55
CA LEU A 28 16.92 0.03 -5.75
C LEU A 28 15.49 0.19 -6.28
N LEU A 29 14.74 1.13 -5.70
CA LEU A 29 13.40 1.49 -6.14
C LEU A 29 13.39 1.93 -7.61
N GLU A 30 14.31 2.87 -7.97
CA GLU A 30 14.45 3.36 -9.35
C GLU A 30 14.66 2.21 -10.35
N ARG A 31 15.58 1.31 -10.04
CA ARG A 31 15.86 0.14 -10.88
C ARG A 31 14.62 -0.74 -11.05
N TYR A 32 13.92 -1.06 -9.95
CA TYR A 32 12.72 -1.90 -10.02
C TYR A 32 11.56 -1.22 -10.73
N LEU A 33 11.42 0.08 -10.67
CA LEU A 33 10.39 0.80 -11.44
C LEU A 33 10.69 0.74 -12.94
N HIS A 34 11.94 0.89 -13.37
CA HIS A 34 12.30 0.71 -14.78
C HIS A 34 12.02 -0.72 -15.27
N GLU A 35 12.42 -1.74 -14.49
CA GLU A 35 12.12 -3.14 -14.81
C GLU A 35 10.60 -3.40 -14.85
N ALA A 36 9.82 -2.77 -13.97
CA ALA A 36 8.37 -2.89 -13.95
C ALA A 36 7.74 -2.30 -15.20
N ILE A 37 8.18 -1.12 -15.65
CA ILE A 37 7.68 -0.48 -16.89
C ILE A 37 7.86 -1.40 -18.10
N GLU A 38 8.99 -2.12 -18.19
CA GLU A 38 9.25 -3.04 -19.29
C GLU A 38 8.34 -4.29 -19.28
N THR A 39 7.90 -4.74 -18.10
CA THR A 39 7.21 -6.03 -17.93
C THR A 39 5.70 -5.88 -17.70
N MET A 40 5.24 -4.78 -17.09
CA MET A 40 3.84 -4.59 -16.69
C MET A 40 2.84 -4.64 -17.85
N ALA A 41 3.25 -4.23 -19.06
CA ALA A 41 2.41 -4.27 -20.24
C ALA A 41 2.08 -5.71 -20.66
N ARG A 42 3.05 -6.63 -20.57
CA ARG A 42 2.88 -8.04 -20.87
C ARG A 42 1.88 -8.70 -19.92
N ASP A 43 1.99 -8.38 -18.64
CA ASP A 43 1.21 -9.01 -17.56
C ASP A 43 -0.04 -8.16 -17.22
N LYS A 44 -0.25 -7.04 -17.92
CA LYS A 44 -1.34 -6.06 -17.73
C LYS A 44 -1.47 -5.59 -16.27
N VAL A 45 -0.35 -5.45 -15.57
CA VAL A 45 -0.31 -5.02 -14.18
C VAL A 45 -0.50 -3.53 -14.10
N LYS A 46 -1.53 -3.08 -13.37
CA LYS A 46 -1.73 -1.68 -13.03
C LYS A 46 -0.91 -1.33 -11.80
N MET A 47 -0.22 -0.19 -11.82
CA MET A 47 0.60 0.28 -10.71
C MET A 47 -0.03 1.52 -10.06
N ALA A 48 0.05 1.60 -8.73
CA ALA A 48 -0.34 2.78 -7.96
C ALA A 48 0.62 2.98 -6.77
N PHE A 49 0.73 4.21 -6.29
CA PHE A 49 1.60 4.54 -5.15
C PHE A 49 0.78 5.12 -4.01
N PHE A 50 0.95 4.58 -2.80
CA PHE A 50 0.35 5.07 -1.57
C PHE A 50 1.42 5.75 -0.72
N GLY A 51 1.18 6.98 -0.32
CA GLY A 51 2.08 7.78 0.49
C GLY A 51 2.33 9.17 -0.08
N ASP A 52 3.05 9.98 0.68
CA ASP A 52 3.47 11.31 0.23
C ASP A 52 4.78 11.20 -0.56
N LEU A 53 4.69 11.35 -1.88
CA LEU A 53 5.86 11.26 -2.76
C LEU A 53 6.69 12.56 -2.77
N SER A 54 6.21 13.66 -2.17
CA SER A 54 6.86 14.96 -2.26
C SER A 54 8.30 15.02 -1.68
N PRO A 55 8.67 14.25 -0.63
CA PRO A 55 10.03 14.21 -0.13
C PRO A 55 11.00 13.37 -0.97
N LEU A 56 10.50 12.58 -1.93
CA LEU A 56 11.34 11.77 -2.80
C LEU A 56 12.13 12.66 -3.78
N PRO A 57 13.29 12.19 -4.29
CA PRO A 57 14.00 12.88 -5.37
C PRO A 57 13.08 13.16 -6.57
N PRO A 58 13.18 14.33 -7.22
CA PRO A 58 12.25 14.72 -8.30
C PRO A 58 12.17 13.73 -9.46
N HIS A 59 13.28 13.07 -9.81
CA HIS A 59 13.30 12.05 -10.85
C HIS A 59 12.49 10.79 -10.47
N LEU A 60 12.53 10.37 -9.19
CA LEU A 60 11.70 9.26 -8.70
C LEU A 60 10.21 9.63 -8.66
N GLN A 61 9.88 10.85 -8.24
CA GLN A 61 8.50 11.33 -8.32
C GLN A 61 7.98 11.30 -9.77
N ALA A 62 8.81 11.71 -10.73
CA ALA A 62 8.45 11.68 -12.16
C ALA A 62 8.25 10.24 -12.63
N LEU A 63 9.17 9.32 -12.27
CA LEU A 63 9.11 7.92 -12.64
C LEU A 63 7.87 7.22 -12.04
N CYS A 64 7.48 7.51 -10.79
CA CYS A 64 6.25 7.00 -10.20
C CYS A 64 5.03 7.45 -11.01
N ARG A 65 4.91 8.75 -11.33
CA ARG A 65 3.81 9.28 -12.14
C ARG A 65 3.75 8.67 -13.54
N GLU A 66 4.92 8.49 -14.17
CA GLU A 66 5.02 7.84 -15.48
C GLU A 66 4.54 6.39 -15.42
N THR A 67 4.95 5.64 -14.39
CA THR A 67 4.54 4.25 -14.18
C THR A 67 3.02 4.14 -14.01
N GLU A 68 2.40 5.02 -13.22
CA GLU A 68 0.95 5.07 -13.05
C GLU A 68 0.24 5.39 -14.36
N GLU A 69 0.70 6.39 -15.10
CA GLU A 69 0.07 6.82 -16.35
C GLU A 69 0.15 5.74 -17.45
N ILE A 70 1.31 5.09 -17.60
CA ILE A 70 1.49 3.99 -18.56
C ILE A 70 0.55 2.82 -18.24
N SER A 71 0.43 2.46 -16.95
CA SER A 71 -0.34 1.28 -16.52
C SER A 71 -1.83 1.54 -16.27
N LYS A 72 -2.26 2.77 -16.32
CA LYS A 72 -3.62 3.22 -15.95
C LYS A 72 -4.75 2.49 -16.68
N GLY A 73 -4.52 2.09 -17.93
CA GLY A 73 -5.50 1.36 -18.76
C GLY A 73 -5.41 -0.16 -18.66
N TYR A 74 -4.51 -0.70 -17.85
CA TYR A 74 -4.37 -2.15 -17.69
C TYR A 74 -5.43 -2.71 -16.74
N ASP A 75 -5.93 -3.89 -17.06
CA ASP A 75 -7.07 -4.55 -16.40
C ASP A 75 -6.71 -5.83 -15.63
N GLY A 76 -5.41 -6.07 -15.44
CA GLY A 76 -4.91 -7.17 -14.62
C GLY A 76 -4.84 -6.84 -13.13
N CYS A 77 -3.96 -7.50 -12.40
CA CYS A 77 -3.74 -7.22 -10.98
C CYS A 77 -3.26 -5.77 -10.77
N GLN A 78 -3.85 -5.07 -9.81
CA GLN A 78 -3.32 -3.78 -9.38
C GLN A 78 -2.31 -3.96 -8.25
N VAL A 79 -1.08 -3.46 -8.45
CA VAL A 79 -0.02 -3.43 -7.44
C VAL A 79 0.09 -2.03 -6.86
N ASN A 80 -0.14 -1.91 -5.56
CA ASN A 80 -0.01 -0.67 -4.81
C ASN A 80 1.32 -0.68 -4.04
N ILE A 81 2.18 0.29 -4.30
CA ILE A 81 3.49 0.41 -3.64
C ILE A 81 3.40 1.50 -2.59
N CYS A 82 3.52 1.14 -1.31
CA CYS A 82 3.57 2.10 -0.22
C CYS A 82 4.98 2.72 -0.13
N LEU A 83 5.09 4.00 -0.50
CA LEU A 83 6.32 4.80 -0.51
C LEU A 83 6.17 6.03 0.37
N ASN A 84 7.11 6.25 1.26
CA ASN A 84 7.00 7.29 2.28
C ASN A 84 5.61 7.28 2.93
N TYR A 85 5.19 6.06 3.25
CA TYR A 85 3.86 5.76 3.76
C TYR A 85 3.91 5.47 5.27
N GLY A 86 2.88 5.88 5.96
CA GLY A 86 2.61 5.50 7.34
C GLY A 86 1.11 5.64 7.62
N GLY A 87 0.46 4.60 8.13
CA GLY A 87 -1.00 4.61 8.32
C GLY A 87 -1.49 5.73 9.24
N ARG A 88 -0.74 6.07 10.30
CA ARG A 88 -1.07 7.22 11.15
C ARG A 88 -0.92 8.56 10.43
N ASP A 89 0.13 8.70 9.62
CA ASP A 89 0.35 9.88 8.80
C ASP A 89 -0.75 10.03 7.74
N GLU A 90 -1.12 8.95 7.08
CA GLU A 90 -2.25 8.90 6.15
C GLU A 90 -3.54 9.40 6.78
N LEU A 91 -3.89 8.92 8.00
CA LEU A 91 -5.08 9.34 8.72
C LEU A 91 -5.06 10.84 9.05
N VAL A 92 -3.93 11.37 9.51
CA VAL A 92 -3.78 12.81 9.78
C VAL A 92 -3.91 13.64 8.50
N ARG A 93 -3.32 13.18 7.40
CA ARG A 93 -3.44 13.83 6.09
C ARG A 93 -4.90 13.81 5.60
N ALA A 94 -5.57 12.67 5.70
CA ALA A 94 -6.97 12.52 5.31
C ALA A 94 -7.88 13.45 6.13
N ALA A 95 -7.68 13.51 7.46
CA ALA A 95 -8.43 14.41 8.34
C ALA A 95 -8.20 15.88 7.99
N LYS A 96 -6.97 16.28 7.66
CA LYS A 96 -6.67 17.65 7.19
C LYS A 96 -7.35 17.96 5.86
N ALA A 97 -7.33 17.04 4.91
CA ALA A 97 -7.98 17.23 3.61
C ALA A 97 -9.51 17.37 3.78
N PHE A 98 -10.13 16.53 4.59
CA PHE A 98 -11.55 16.63 4.93
C PHE A 98 -11.88 17.97 5.60
N ALA A 99 -11.07 18.41 6.58
CA ALA A 99 -11.29 19.68 7.26
C ALA A 99 -11.21 20.88 6.30
N LEU A 100 -10.27 20.84 5.33
CA LEU A 100 -10.19 21.87 4.29
C LEU A 100 -11.42 21.87 3.40
N ASP A 101 -11.92 20.72 3.00
CA ASP A 101 -13.16 20.61 2.21
C ASP A 101 -14.37 21.15 2.98
N CYS A 102 -14.43 20.95 4.29
CA CYS A 102 -15.48 21.57 5.12
C CYS A 102 -15.37 23.09 5.14
N VAL A 103 -14.17 23.65 5.30
CA VAL A 103 -13.94 25.11 5.28
C VAL A 103 -14.34 25.72 3.93
N GLU A 104 -14.08 25.00 2.82
CA GLU A 104 -14.39 25.44 1.46
C GLU A 104 -15.83 25.09 1.03
N GLY A 105 -16.64 24.50 1.90
CA GLY A 105 -18.04 24.16 1.64
C GLY A 105 -18.26 22.98 0.71
N ARG A 106 -17.25 22.16 0.47
CA ARG A 106 -17.32 20.93 -0.35
C ARG A 106 -17.74 19.69 0.45
N ALA A 107 -17.59 19.74 1.79
CA ALA A 107 -17.98 18.67 2.69
C ALA A 107 -18.71 19.24 3.92
N ASP A 108 -19.55 18.40 4.53
CA ASP A 108 -20.25 18.72 5.78
C ASP A 108 -19.80 17.75 6.87
N PRO A 109 -19.21 18.23 8.00
CA PRO A 109 -18.76 17.36 9.07
C PRO A 109 -19.91 16.56 9.72
N GLY A 110 -21.15 17.04 9.64
CA GLY A 110 -22.35 16.34 10.13
C GLY A 110 -22.73 15.11 9.30
N HIS A 111 -22.21 14.98 8.10
CA HIS A 111 -22.48 13.88 7.18
C HIS A 111 -21.25 12.98 6.93
N LEU A 112 -20.19 13.11 7.74
CA LEU A 112 -19.00 12.25 7.59
C LEU A 112 -19.34 10.81 7.97
N THR A 113 -19.12 9.89 7.05
CA THR A 113 -19.22 8.44 7.24
C THR A 113 -17.85 7.78 7.07
N GLU A 114 -17.70 6.52 7.47
CA GLU A 114 -16.47 5.73 7.25
C GLU A 114 -16.15 5.65 5.75
N GLU A 115 -17.15 5.42 4.90
CA GLU A 115 -17.00 5.37 3.44
C GLU A 115 -16.52 6.73 2.88
N ALA A 116 -17.16 7.83 3.30
CA ALA A 116 -16.77 9.19 2.87
C ALA A 116 -15.32 9.51 3.31
N PHE A 117 -14.95 9.13 4.54
CA PHE A 117 -13.58 9.32 5.04
C PHE A 117 -12.57 8.45 4.29
N GLY A 118 -12.95 7.22 3.94
CA GLY A 118 -12.14 6.32 3.09
C GLY A 118 -11.74 6.95 1.75
N GLY A 119 -12.61 7.83 1.20
CA GLY A 119 -12.32 8.60 -0.01
C GLY A 119 -11.16 9.59 0.11
N TYR A 120 -10.73 9.93 1.32
CA TYR A 120 -9.56 10.80 1.57
C TYR A 120 -8.27 10.03 1.80
N LEU A 121 -8.31 8.69 1.91
CA LEU A 121 -7.12 7.87 2.08
C LEU A 121 -6.35 7.70 0.76
N TYR A 122 -5.08 7.31 0.84
CA TYR A 122 -4.30 6.96 -0.35
C TYR A 122 -4.90 5.76 -1.09
N SER A 123 -5.58 4.87 -0.37
CA SER A 123 -6.26 3.68 -0.91
C SER A 123 -7.65 3.96 -1.46
N ALA A 124 -8.06 5.22 -1.62
CA ALA A 124 -9.39 5.57 -2.16
C ALA A 124 -9.66 4.82 -3.49
N GLY A 125 -10.81 4.13 -3.55
CA GLY A 125 -11.19 3.31 -4.70
C GLY A 125 -10.55 1.92 -4.78
N VAL A 126 -9.72 1.55 -3.80
CA VAL A 126 -9.15 0.21 -3.64
C VAL A 126 -9.83 -0.46 -2.44
N PRO A 127 -10.30 -1.70 -2.55
CA PRO A 127 -10.93 -2.40 -1.43
C PRO A 127 -9.93 -2.65 -0.29
N ASP A 128 -10.46 -2.78 0.91
CA ASP A 128 -9.67 -3.19 2.08
C ASP A 128 -9.07 -4.60 1.85
N PRO A 129 -7.86 -4.86 2.38
CA PRO A 129 -7.19 -6.13 2.18
C PRO A 129 -7.91 -7.26 2.93
N ASP A 130 -8.09 -8.38 2.26
CA ASP A 130 -8.59 -9.62 2.88
C ASP A 130 -7.53 -10.27 3.77
N LEU A 131 -6.25 -10.18 3.36
CA LEU A 131 -5.13 -10.85 4.01
C LEU A 131 -3.91 -9.94 4.08
N ILE A 132 -3.33 -9.84 5.28
CA ILE A 132 -2.04 -9.21 5.51
C ILE A 132 -1.01 -10.28 5.86
N ILE A 133 0.05 -10.35 5.07
CA ILE A 133 1.16 -11.28 5.28
C ILE A 133 2.33 -10.51 5.89
N ARG A 134 2.81 -10.96 7.06
CA ARG A 134 3.99 -10.39 7.70
C ARG A 134 5.10 -11.44 7.81
N PRO A 135 6.14 -11.34 6.96
CA PRO A 135 7.35 -12.17 7.06
C PRO A 135 8.26 -11.75 8.23
N SER A 136 9.37 -12.48 8.38
CA SER A 136 10.50 -12.19 9.29
C SER A 136 10.25 -12.45 10.78
N GLY A 137 9.21 -13.25 11.13
CA GLY A 137 8.92 -13.60 12.52
C GLY A 137 8.36 -12.47 13.38
N GLU A 138 8.04 -11.35 12.78
CA GLU A 138 7.52 -10.17 13.45
C GLU A 138 5.99 -10.22 13.55
N ILE A 139 5.44 -9.98 14.75
CA ILE A 139 4.00 -10.04 15.03
C ILE A 139 3.50 -8.63 15.35
N ARG A 140 3.58 -7.75 14.36
CA ARG A 140 3.10 -6.35 14.43
C ARG A 140 2.86 -5.80 13.03
N THR A 141 1.97 -4.82 12.90
CA THR A 141 1.66 -4.17 11.61
C THR A 141 2.68 -3.11 11.21
N SER A 142 3.43 -2.55 12.16
CA SER A 142 4.41 -1.48 11.93
C SER A 142 3.85 -0.31 11.14
N ASN A 143 2.68 0.17 11.54
CA ASN A 143 2.03 1.33 10.92
C ASN A 143 1.57 1.10 9.46
N PHE A 144 1.45 -0.16 9.03
CA PHE A 144 1.01 -0.54 7.69
C PHE A 144 -0.51 -0.68 7.65
N LEU A 145 -1.17 0.03 6.72
CA LEU A 145 -2.61 -0.03 6.43
C LEU A 145 -3.50 -0.01 7.68
N VAL A 146 -3.26 0.95 8.59
CA VAL A 146 -3.91 0.99 9.93
C VAL A 146 -5.43 1.06 9.83
N TRP A 147 -5.97 1.84 8.91
CA TRP A 147 -7.41 1.94 8.66
C TRP A 147 -7.92 0.70 7.94
N GLN A 148 -7.30 0.35 6.83
CA GLN A 148 -7.77 -0.65 5.89
C GLN A 148 -7.70 -2.08 6.45
N SER A 149 -6.86 -2.31 7.47
CA SER A 149 -6.67 -3.64 8.07
C SER A 149 -7.70 -4.04 9.11
N ALA A 150 -8.72 -3.23 9.33
CA ALA A 150 -9.70 -3.41 10.41
C ALA A 150 -10.35 -4.81 10.44
N TYR A 151 -10.59 -5.40 9.27
CA TYR A 151 -11.19 -6.73 9.11
C TYR A 151 -10.29 -7.71 8.36
N ALA A 152 -9.02 -7.35 8.13
CA ALA A 152 -8.07 -8.22 7.45
C ALA A 152 -7.69 -9.42 8.32
N GLU A 153 -7.52 -10.58 7.69
CA GLU A 153 -6.86 -11.72 8.30
C GLU A 153 -5.35 -11.54 8.28
N TYR A 154 -4.66 -12.03 9.32
CA TYR A 154 -3.20 -11.93 9.40
C TYR A 154 -2.54 -13.28 9.26
N TYR A 155 -1.48 -13.35 8.45
CA TYR A 155 -0.59 -14.49 8.33
C TYR A 155 0.83 -14.06 8.68
N PHE A 156 1.36 -14.57 9.79
CA PHE A 156 2.72 -14.33 10.24
C PHE A 156 3.60 -15.52 9.92
N THR A 157 4.80 -15.27 9.39
CA THR A 157 5.79 -16.32 9.09
C THR A 157 7.18 -15.89 9.51
N SER A 158 8.01 -16.85 9.94
CA SER A 158 9.43 -16.62 10.28
C SER A 158 10.34 -16.50 9.05
N VAL A 159 9.82 -16.79 7.86
CA VAL A 159 10.58 -16.66 6.60
C VAL A 159 10.96 -15.21 6.39
N LEU A 160 12.25 -14.93 6.16
CA LEU A 160 12.73 -13.59 5.87
C LEU A 160 12.25 -13.13 4.49
N TRP A 161 11.99 -11.84 4.33
CA TRP A 161 11.47 -11.29 3.08
C TRP A 161 12.28 -11.68 1.83
N PRO A 162 13.62 -11.69 1.82
CA PRO A 162 14.39 -12.15 0.66
C PRO A 162 14.16 -13.62 0.26
N ASN A 163 13.68 -14.43 1.21
CA ASN A 163 13.40 -15.86 1.03
C ASN A 163 11.90 -16.16 0.87
N PHE A 164 11.05 -15.11 0.81
CA PHE A 164 9.62 -15.27 0.65
C PHE A 164 9.28 -15.57 -0.81
N THR A 165 9.18 -16.86 -1.13
CA THR A 165 8.95 -17.37 -2.48
C THR A 165 7.47 -17.48 -2.82
N LYS A 166 7.18 -17.88 -4.06
CA LYS A 166 5.82 -18.20 -4.52
C LYS A 166 5.19 -19.29 -3.65
N GLU A 167 5.95 -20.29 -3.24
CA GLU A 167 5.48 -21.39 -2.37
C GLU A 167 5.05 -20.87 -1.00
N GLU A 168 5.78 -19.89 -0.43
CA GLU A 168 5.40 -19.25 0.82
C GLU A 168 4.11 -18.42 0.67
N LEU A 169 3.94 -17.72 -0.44
CA LEU A 169 2.69 -17.04 -0.75
C LEU A 169 1.52 -18.02 -0.86
N LEU A 170 1.70 -19.15 -1.55
CA LEU A 170 0.67 -20.17 -1.68
C LEU A 170 0.29 -20.79 -0.33
N LYS A 171 1.25 -20.98 0.60
CA LYS A 171 0.96 -21.41 1.98
C LYS A 171 0.09 -20.39 2.73
N ALA A 172 0.41 -19.09 2.61
CA ALA A 172 -0.39 -18.05 3.23
C ALA A 172 -1.82 -17.99 2.67
N LEU A 173 -1.98 -18.12 1.36
CA LEU A 173 -3.28 -18.17 0.69
C LEU A 173 -4.08 -19.42 1.09
N ALA A 174 -3.44 -20.59 1.17
CA ALA A 174 -4.08 -21.81 1.64
C ALA A 174 -4.55 -21.67 3.10
N ALA A 175 -3.70 -21.12 3.97
CA ALA A 175 -4.07 -20.86 5.36
C ALA A 175 -5.28 -19.89 5.46
N TYR A 176 -5.33 -18.87 4.62
CA TYR A 176 -6.46 -17.94 4.54
C TYR A 176 -7.75 -18.65 4.11
N GLN A 177 -7.71 -19.51 3.08
CA GLN A 177 -8.87 -20.24 2.57
C GLN A 177 -9.51 -21.17 3.60
N HIS A 178 -8.74 -21.68 4.57
CA HIS A 178 -9.23 -22.54 5.63
C HIS A 178 -9.84 -21.78 6.82
N ARG A 179 -9.81 -20.45 6.82
CA ARG A 179 -10.37 -19.65 7.90
C ARG A 179 -11.85 -19.37 7.69
N SER A 180 -12.61 -19.52 8.77
CA SER A 180 -14.02 -19.11 8.80
C SER A 180 -14.10 -17.64 9.21
N ARG A 181 -14.41 -16.75 8.28
CA ARG A 181 -14.56 -15.31 8.56
C ARG A 181 -15.92 -15.03 9.22
N ARG A 182 -15.87 -14.51 10.44
CA ARG A 182 -17.06 -14.07 11.18
C ARG A 182 -17.03 -12.55 11.29
N TYR A 183 -17.82 -11.84 10.51
CA TYR A 183 -17.93 -10.37 10.51
C TYR A 183 -18.82 -9.85 11.65
N GLY A 184 -18.66 -10.36 12.89
CA GLY A 184 -19.45 -9.91 14.03
C GLY A 184 -20.94 -10.27 13.99
N GLY A 185 -21.40 -10.98 12.98
CA GLY A 185 -22.73 -11.58 12.88
C GLY A 185 -22.69 -13.02 13.40
N VAL A 186 -23.65 -13.39 14.26
CA VAL A 186 -23.84 -14.73 14.81
C VAL A 186 -24.29 -15.68 13.69
#